data_2cb058904f0cb6e497276490f45b590d
#
_entry.id   2cb058904f0cb6e497276490f45b590d
#
_cell.length_a   1.000
_cell.length_b   1.000
_cell.length_c   1.000
_cell.angle_alpha   90.00
_cell.angle_beta   90.00
_cell.angle_gamma   90.00
#
_symmetry.space_group_name_H-M   'P 1'
#
loop_
_entity.id
_entity.type
_entity.pdbx_description
1 polymer ?
#
loop_
_entity_poly.entity_id
_entity_poly.type
_entity_poly.pdbx_seq_one_letter_code
_entity_poly.pdbx_strand_id
1 'polypeptide(L)'
;MAHRIPRTHCATPLRVAGAASAAALLALLSAPPHTVIAAAEPAASSAGAHSLAAPAALVGALDTELKRAMSSLGKGDDKEPKPYFLSYAVSDAIAATVSAQYGAVVNSVQSHIRNVDIQVRLGSPAQDNTHGDHRTSALTSMPLPLTDDSTAISRSLWYATNRGYARALDGYLKVKTEQQVRAKEEDTSADFSSEQPQTSKLLAGPSLNIDRTPWEQRVRELSHIFSQYPDVFGDMVQFQVTDETDYFVSSEGSRTATPGHVARLVIMAHSRAADGMDLVRAETFEADSPAHLPDQKVLAEKTNAMGKSLEALREAPVTQPFNGPAILSGRASAVFFHEVLGHRLEGQRQRGDEEGQTFTKLLGKQILPTFLSVADDPTLASLNGHALSGHFEFDDEGEPARRVDLIKNGVLQTFLMSRLPVASVQQSNGHGRAEVGHMPTGRQGNLIVTSSKAVPESELRAMLIAEAKRQNKPYGLYFEDISSGFALTTRNSPQAFQVIPLVVYRVYVDGRPDELVRGVNIVGTPQAALNSILATGDKQDIFNGVCGAESGSVAVSAVAPAMLVSQIETQRQRQGNARPPILPPPPPDSGKGAK
;
A
#
# COMPACT_ATOMS: atom_id res chain seq x y z
N MET A 1 44.66 -17.62 -46.88
CA MET A 1 43.43 -16.86 -47.20
C MET A 1 42.31 -17.38 -46.30
N ALA A 2 42.02 -16.71 -45.21
CA ALA A 2 41.01 -17.11 -44.24
C ALA A 2 39.97 -15.95 -44.16
N HIS A 3 38.74 -16.21 -44.62
CA HIS A 3 37.64 -15.27 -44.57
C HIS A 3 37.12 -15.17 -43.13
N ARG A 4 37.14 -13.94 -42.55
CA ARG A 4 36.44 -13.56 -41.33
C ARG A 4 34.98 -13.24 -41.67
N ILE A 5 34.07 -13.92 -41.00
CA ILE A 5 32.62 -13.60 -40.99
C ILE A 5 32.37 -12.62 -39.83
N PRO A 6 31.66 -11.51 -40.04
CA PRO A 6 31.31 -10.59 -38.94
C PRO A 6 30.14 -11.14 -38.13
N ARG A 7 30.29 -11.13 -36.80
CA ARG A 7 29.18 -11.40 -35.84
C ARG A 7 28.23 -10.21 -35.77
N THR A 8 27.04 -10.38 -36.26
CA THR A 8 25.92 -9.47 -36.02
C THR A 8 25.44 -9.62 -34.58
N HIS A 9 25.52 -8.56 -33.81
CA HIS A 9 24.84 -8.44 -32.52
C HIS A 9 23.32 -8.35 -32.75
N CYS A 10 22.62 -9.40 -32.36
CA CYS A 10 21.17 -9.42 -32.30
C CYS A 10 20.75 -8.73 -30.98
N ALA A 11 20.23 -7.53 -31.09
CA ALA A 11 19.62 -6.83 -29.97
C ALA A 11 18.28 -7.50 -29.64
N THR A 12 18.19 -8.08 -28.45
CA THR A 12 16.94 -8.62 -27.91
C THR A 12 16.06 -7.44 -27.48
N PRO A 13 14.83 -7.30 -27.98
CA PRO A 13 13.93 -6.25 -27.47
C PRO A 13 13.44 -6.62 -26.07
N LEU A 14 13.60 -5.69 -25.16
CA LEU A 14 13.03 -5.72 -23.81
C LEU A 14 11.50 -5.93 -23.91
N ARG A 15 11.04 -7.13 -23.55
CA ARG A 15 9.62 -7.40 -23.28
C ARG A 15 9.35 -7.05 -21.81
N VAL A 16 9.06 -5.79 -21.53
CA VAL A 16 8.50 -5.36 -20.27
C VAL A 16 7.22 -4.58 -20.56
N ALA A 17 6.17 -4.89 -19.80
CA ALA A 17 4.86 -4.25 -19.75
C ALA A 17 3.73 -4.89 -20.59
N GLY A 18 3.26 -6.04 -20.12
CA GLY A 18 1.99 -6.63 -20.53
C GLY A 18 1.16 -7.19 -19.37
N ALA A 19 1.70 -7.23 -18.14
CA ALA A 19 1.05 -7.85 -16.98
C ALA A 19 0.59 -6.85 -15.89
N ALA A 20 0.91 -5.56 -16.02
CA ALA A 20 0.71 -4.61 -14.93
C ALA A 20 -0.76 -4.25 -14.65
N SER A 21 -1.66 -4.34 -15.63
CA SER A 21 -3.06 -3.93 -15.40
C SER A 21 -3.89 -4.95 -14.61
N ALA A 22 -3.58 -6.23 -14.71
CA ALA A 22 -4.25 -7.27 -13.90
C ALA A 22 -3.59 -7.43 -12.52
N ALA A 23 -2.28 -7.19 -12.42
CA ALA A 23 -1.54 -7.32 -11.17
C ALA A 23 -1.83 -6.19 -10.18
N ALA A 24 -2.06 -4.96 -10.64
CA ALA A 24 -2.40 -3.84 -9.76
C ALA A 24 -3.80 -3.98 -9.13
N LEU A 25 -4.73 -4.68 -9.77
CA LEU A 25 -6.05 -4.97 -9.19
C LEU A 25 -6.03 -6.19 -8.26
N LEU A 26 -5.15 -7.17 -8.50
CA LEU A 26 -4.91 -8.26 -7.56
C LEU A 26 -4.23 -7.78 -6.28
N ALA A 27 -3.49 -6.69 -6.29
CA ALA A 27 -2.91 -6.09 -5.07
C ALA A 27 -3.97 -5.55 -4.09
N LEU A 28 -5.19 -5.25 -4.55
CA LEU A 28 -6.33 -4.94 -3.68
C LEU A 28 -6.89 -6.19 -2.96
N LEU A 29 -6.58 -7.39 -3.46
CA LEU A 29 -7.06 -8.67 -2.94
C LEU A 29 -5.98 -9.51 -2.25
N SER A 30 -4.71 -9.13 -2.41
CA SER A 30 -3.59 -9.91 -1.88
C SER A 30 -2.72 -9.06 -0.94
N ALA A 31 -2.99 -9.18 0.35
CA ALA A 31 -1.87 -9.68 1.13
C ALA A 31 -1.53 -11.06 0.50
N PRO A 32 -0.29 -11.36 0.10
CA PRO A 32 0.01 -12.61 -0.57
C PRO A 32 -0.47 -13.75 0.32
N PRO A 33 -1.21 -14.73 -0.21
CA PRO A 33 -1.31 -15.98 0.50
C PRO A 33 0.12 -16.54 0.48
N HIS A 34 0.81 -16.45 1.59
CA HIS A 34 1.93 -17.33 1.82
C HIS A 34 1.38 -18.72 1.50
N THR A 35 1.99 -19.43 0.60
CA THR A 35 1.57 -20.74 0.13
C THR A 35 1.42 -21.63 1.35
N VAL A 36 0.22 -21.69 1.91
CA VAL A 36 -0.12 -22.56 3.03
C VAL A 36 -0.27 -23.94 2.41
N ILE A 37 0.73 -24.78 2.60
CA ILE A 37 0.55 -26.23 2.49
C ILE A 37 -0.51 -26.55 3.54
N ALA A 38 -1.72 -26.90 3.09
CA ALA A 38 -2.81 -27.29 3.95
C ALA A 38 -2.38 -28.51 4.77
N ALA A 39 -2.07 -28.28 6.04
CA ALA A 39 -1.99 -29.35 7.01
C ALA A 39 -3.42 -29.71 7.40
N ALA A 40 -3.78 -30.98 7.24
CA ALA A 40 -5.07 -31.51 7.62
C ALA A 40 -5.40 -31.16 9.08
N GLU A 41 -6.63 -30.71 9.32
CA GLU A 41 -7.15 -30.44 10.67
C GLU A 41 -6.99 -31.69 11.58
N PRO A 42 -6.37 -31.55 12.75
CA PRO A 42 -6.52 -32.57 13.79
C PRO A 42 -7.89 -32.41 14.46
N ALA A 43 -8.60 -33.51 14.61
CA ALA A 43 -9.89 -33.61 15.27
C ALA A 43 -9.89 -32.86 16.61
N ALA A 44 -11.01 -32.19 16.89
CA ALA A 44 -11.28 -31.44 18.11
C ALA A 44 -10.95 -32.24 19.38
N SER A 45 -9.91 -31.87 20.09
CA SER A 45 -9.66 -32.25 21.46
C SER A 45 -10.18 -31.17 22.41
N SER A 46 -10.89 -31.57 23.43
CA SER A 46 -11.55 -30.82 24.48
C SER A 46 -10.75 -29.59 24.94
N ALA A 47 -11.39 -28.43 24.90
CA ALA A 47 -10.85 -27.16 25.40
C ALA A 47 -10.53 -27.23 26.90
N GLY A 48 -9.27 -27.35 27.20
CA GLY A 48 -8.72 -26.93 28.50
C GLY A 48 -8.57 -25.41 28.49
N ALA A 49 -9.08 -24.75 29.53
CA ALA A 49 -8.93 -23.31 29.73
C ALA A 49 -7.43 -22.94 29.71
N HIS A 50 -6.96 -22.34 28.61
CA HIS A 50 -5.62 -21.81 28.54
C HIS A 50 -5.56 -20.47 29.29
N SER A 51 -4.71 -20.44 30.29
CA SER A 51 -4.36 -19.32 31.14
C SER A 51 -3.81 -18.15 30.28
N LEU A 52 -4.41 -16.98 30.44
CA LEU A 52 -3.95 -15.70 29.90
C LEU A 52 -2.64 -15.26 30.59
N ALA A 53 -1.51 -15.85 30.21
CA ALA A 53 -0.20 -15.47 30.77
C ALA A 53 0.89 -15.44 29.70
N ALA A 54 0.69 -14.71 28.63
CA ALA A 54 1.56 -14.93 27.49
C ALA A 54 2.43 -13.79 26.95
N PRO A 55 2.20 -12.47 27.11
CA PRO A 55 3.15 -11.50 26.54
C PRO A 55 4.51 -11.55 27.23
N ALA A 56 4.56 -11.95 28.49
CA ALA A 56 5.81 -12.04 29.25
C ALA A 56 6.77 -13.12 28.74
N ALA A 57 6.27 -14.24 28.21
CA ALA A 57 7.10 -15.34 27.72
C ALA A 57 7.77 -15.00 26.39
N LEU A 58 7.03 -14.48 25.41
CA LEU A 58 7.55 -14.07 24.12
C LEU A 58 8.58 -12.94 24.26
N VAL A 59 8.20 -11.82 24.87
CA VAL A 59 9.10 -10.66 25.04
C VAL A 59 10.30 -11.01 25.92
N GLY A 60 10.11 -11.86 26.94
CA GLY A 60 11.21 -12.38 27.75
C GLY A 60 12.21 -13.22 26.97
N ALA A 61 11.75 -14.03 26.03
CA ALA A 61 12.61 -14.80 25.13
C ALA A 61 13.36 -13.88 24.14
N LEU A 62 12.67 -12.87 23.58
CA LEU A 62 13.29 -11.84 22.72
C LEU A 62 14.40 -11.10 23.46
N ASP A 63 14.14 -10.62 24.67
CA ASP A 63 15.11 -9.92 25.53
C ASP A 63 16.31 -10.78 25.90
N THR A 64 16.07 -12.04 26.24
CA THR A 64 17.13 -12.98 26.62
C THR A 64 18.06 -13.24 25.46
N GLU A 65 17.49 -13.52 24.28
CA GLU A 65 18.27 -13.76 23.08
C GLU A 65 19.00 -12.50 22.60
N LEU A 66 18.35 -11.33 22.66
CA LEU A 66 18.98 -10.05 22.32
C LEU A 66 20.26 -9.81 23.16
N LYS A 67 20.17 -9.97 24.48
CA LYS A 67 21.31 -9.80 25.39
C LYS A 67 22.42 -10.82 25.10
N ARG A 68 22.03 -12.09 24.89
CA ARG A 68 22.98 -13.15 24.54
C ARG A 68 23.67 -12.85 23.21
N ALA A 69 22.92 -12.46 22.19
CA ALA A 69 23.45 -12.15 20.85
C ALA A 69 24.41 -10.97 20.89
N MET A 70 24.03 -9.85 21.51
CA MET A 70 24.87 -8.66 21.65
C MET A 70 26.18 -8.92 22.40
N SER A 71 26.18 -9.85 23.36
CA SER A 71 27.39 -10.22 24.10
C SER A 71 28.30 -11.19 23.35
N SER A 72 27.74 -12.05 22.49
CA SER A 72 28.41 -13.24 21.95
C SER A 72 28.75 -13.15 20.47
N LEU A 73 28.04 -12.32 19.69
CA LEU A 73 28.28 -12.20 18.25
C LEU A 73 29.54 -11.38 17.96
N GLY A 74 30.36 -11.88 17.04
CA GLY A 74 31.58 -11.24 16.58
C GLY A 74 32.71 -11.24 17.60
N LYS A 75 33.94 -11.14 17.11
CA LYS A 75 35.16 -11.06 17.95
C LYS A 75 35.51 -9.61 18.30
N GLY A 76 34.91 -8.65 17.63
CA GLY A 76 35.20 -7.22 17.80
C GLY A 76 36.42 -6.74 17.02
N ASP A 77 36.83 -7.48 16.00
CA ASP A 77 37.86 -7.10 15.04
C ASP A 77 37.25 -6.77 13.67
N ASP A 78 38.08 -6.32 12.73
CA ASP A 78 37.65 -5.89 11.39
C ASP A 78 37.08 -7.01 10.51
N LYS A 79 37.32 -8.28 10.84
CA LYS A 79 36.82 -9.43 10.10
C LYS A 79 35.53 -9.97 10.68
N GLU A 80 35.35 -9.84 12.00
CA GLU A 80 34.17 -10.28 12.73
C GLU A 80 33.74 -9.16 13.72
N PRO A 81 33.22 -8.01 13.20
CA PRO A 81 32.80 -6.90 14.06
C PRO A 81 31.61 -7.29 14.91
N LYS A 82 31.52 -6.69 16.11
CA LYS A 82 30.33 -6.81 16.96
C LYS A 82 29.19 -6.00 16.36
N PRO A 83 27.94 -6.47 16.47
CA PRO A 83 26.78 -5.65 16.12
C PRO A 83 26.77 -4.36 16.98
N TYR A 84 26.53 -3.23 16.33
CA TYR A 84 26.23 -2.00 17.07
C TYR A 84 24.73 -1.87 17.29
N PHE A 85 23.91 -2.52 16.46
CA PHE A 85 22.45 -2.56 16.57
C PHE A 85 21.93 -3.96 16.25
N LEU A 86 20.93 -4.39 17.02
CA LEU A 86 20.15 -5.59 16.82
C LEU A 86 18.71 -5.32 17.22
N SER A 87 17.74 -5.71 16.41
CA SER A 87 16.33 -5.67 16.77
C SER A 87 15.59 -6.94 16.35
N TYR A 88 14.50 -7.20 17.06
CA TYR A 88 13.47 -8.19 16.72
C TYR A 88 12.14 -7.47 16.58
N ALA A 89 11.54 -7.53 15.40
CA ALA A 89 10.18 -7.13 15.14
C ALA A 89 9.34 -8.41 14.95
N VAL A 90 8.34 -8.63 15.79
CA VAL A 90 7.47 -9.82 15.71
C VAL A 90 6.07 -9.38 15.38
N SER A 91 5.54 -9.89 14.28
CA SER A 91 4.12 -9.80 13.94
C SER A 91 3.46 -11.12 14.32
N ASP A 92 2.43 -11.04 15.15
CA ASP A 92 1.62 -12.16 15.64
C ASP A 92 0.18 -11.88 15.28
N ALA A 93 -0.37 -12.57 14.26
CA ALA A 93 -1.65 -12.25 13.66
C ALA A 93 -2.56 -13.47 13.53
N ILE A 94 -3.82 -13.33 13.95
CA ILE A 94 -4.89 -14.26 13.65
C ILE A 94 -5.85 -13.59 12.66
N ALA A 95 -6.09 -14.24 11.52
CA ALA A 95 -6.99 -13.74 10.50
C ALA A 95 -8.07 -14.78 10.16
N ALA A 96 -9.31 -14.32 10.00
CA ALA A 96 -10.39 -15.12 9.44
C ALA A 96 -10.82 -14.49 8.11
N THR A 97 -10.90 -15.32 7.07
CA THR A 97 -11.28 -14.89 5.71
C THR A 97 -12.41 -15.74 5.20
N VAL A 98 -13.45 -15.08 4.71
CA VAL A 98 -14.59 -15.72 4.04
C VAL A 98 -14.79 -15.05 2.69
N SER A 99 -14.89 -15.82 1.62
CA SER A 99 -15.15 -15.26 0.29
C SER A 99 -16.18 -16.07 -0.48
N ALA A 100 -16.92 -15.40 -1.35
CA ALA A 100 -17.95 -15.99 -2.18
C ALA A 100 -17.91 -15.44 -3.62
N GLN A 101 -18.40 -16.25 -4.54
CA GLN A 101 -18.55 -15.96 -5.96
C GLN A 101 -19.93 -16.43 -6.43
N TYR A 102 -20.70 -15.61 -7.11
CA TYR A 102 -22.05 -15.94 -7.64
C TYR A 102 -22.98 -16.64 -6.63
N GLY A 103 -22.89 -16.30 -5.34
CA GLY A 103 -23.70 -16.89 -4.29
C GLY A 103 -23.14 -18.18 -3.69
N ALA A 104 -21.95 -18.63 -4.08
CA ALA A 104 -21.29 -19.79 -3.50
C ALA A 104 -20.04 -19.39 -2.70
N VAL A 105 -19.87 -19.94 -1.51
CA VAL A 105 -18.64 -19.77 -0.73
C VAL A 105 -17.50 -20.50 -1.45
N VAL A 106 -16.41 -19.79 -1.71
CA VAL A 106 -15.20 -20.34 -2.32
C VAL A 106 -14.05 -20.50 -1.31
N ASN A 107 -14.11 -19.76 -0.19
CA ASN A 107 -13.13 -19.88 0.89
C ASN A 107 -13.76 -19.51 2.24
N SER A 108 -13.43 -20.25 3.30
CA SER A 108 -13.77 -19.94 4.69
C SER A 108 -12.72 -20.55 5.60
N VAL A 109 -11.71 -19.76 5.96
CA VAL A 109 -10.54 -20.21 6.72
C VAL A 109 -10.23 -19.25 7.86
N GLN A 110 -9.58 -19.80 8.90
CA GLN A 110 -8.91 -19.02 9.93
C GLN A 110 -7.46 -19.48 10.00
N SER A 111 -6.54 -18.54 10.10
CA SER A 111 -5.11 -18.80 10.20
C SER A 111 -4.50 -18.04 11.37
N HIS A 112 -3.45 -18.60 11.93
CA HIS A 112 -2.60 -17.93 12.92
C HIS A 112 -1.17 -17.96 12.38
N ILE A 113 -0.52 -16.82 12.28
CA ILE A 113 0.82 -16.67 11.76
C ILE A 113 1.61 -15.81 12.74
N ARG A 114 2.80 -16.26 13.10
CA ARG A 114 3.76 -15.49 13.91
C ARG A 114 5.11 -15.50 13.19
N ASN A 115 5.60 -14.33 12.85
CA ASN A 115 6.88 -14.14 12.18
C ASN A 115 7.78 -13.21 12.99
N VAL A 116 9.09 -13.35 12.82
CA VAL A 116 10.07 -12.41 13.34
C VAL A 116 10.95 -11.90 12.21
N ASP A 117 11.12 -10.60 12.18
CA ASP A 117 12.11 -9.89 11.39
C ASP A 117 13.26 -9.48 12.31
N ILE A 118 14.45 -9.92 11.95
CA ILE A 118 15.67 -9.70 12.71
C ILE A 118 16.55 -8.75 11.92
N GLN A 119 16.89 -7.63 12.51
CA GLN A 119 17.80 -6.68 11.90
C GLN A 119 19.14 -6.68 12.66
N VAL A 120 20.23 -6.99 11.94
CA VAL A 120 21.61 -6.96 12.47
C VAL A 120 22.40 -5.91 11.70
N ARG A 121 23.01 -4.96 12.43
CA ARG A 121 23.84 -3.93 11.83
C ARG A 121 25.28 -3.98 12.35
N LEU A 122 26.24 -4.00 11.42
CA LEU A 122 27.68 -4.11 11.66
C LEU A 122 28.40 -2.89 11.08
N GLY A 123 29.37 -2.37 11.81
CA GLY A 123 30.10 -1.15 11.46
C GLY A 123 29.73 0.00 12.38
N SER A 124 29.14 1.04 11.87
CA SER A 124 28.68 2.19 12.65
C SER A 124 27.43 2.82 12.03
N PRO A 125 26.66 3.63 12.76
CA PRO A 125 25.53 4.36 12.19
C PRO A 125 25.89 5.21 10.97
N ALA A 126 27.09 5.77 10.94
CA ALA A 126 27.57 6.56 9.79
C ALA A 126 27.75 5.72 8.53
N GLN A 127 28.22 4.47 8.70
CA GLN A 127 28.41 3.54 7.59
C GLN A 127 28.41 2.11 8.12
N ASP A 128 27.50 1.30 7.60
CA ASP A 128 27.30 -0.06 8.05
C ASP A 128 27.15 -1.06 6.87
N ASN A 129 26.77 -2.30 7.20
CA ASN A 129 26.59 -3.36 6.22
C ASN A 129 25.46 -3.10 5.20
N THR A 130 24.63 -2.08 5.41
CA THR A 130 23.50 -1.74 4.51
C THR A 130 23.84 -0.66 3.49
N HIS A 131 25.07 -0.14 3.53
CA HIS A 131 25.50 0.98 2.69
C HIS A 131 25.33 0.68 1.20
N GLY A 132 24.83 1.67 0.44
CA GLY A 132 24.58 1.51 -0.99
C GLY A 132 23.47 0.48 -1.26
N ASP A 133 23.76 -0.50 -2.14
CA ASP A 133 22.80 -1.52 -2.59
C ASP A 133 22.68 -2.72 -1.62
N HIS A 134 23.36 -2.66 -0.47
CA HIS A 134 23.42 -3.79 0.48
C HIS A 134 22.34 -3.74 1.57
N ARG A 135 21.34 -2.87 1.43
CA ARG A 135 20.32 -2.60 2.42
C ARG A 135 19.67 -3.86 3.01
N THR A 136 19.32 -4.84 2.19
CA THR A 136 18.69 -6.08 2.63
C THR A 136 19.64 -7.02 3.41
N SER A 137 20.95 -6.72 3.48
CA SER A 137 21.91 -7.53 4.24
C SER A 137 21.64 -7.54 5.74
N ALA A 138 20.98 -6.50 6.27
CA ALA A 138 20.63 -6.44 7.68
C ALA A 138 19.47 -7.36 8.08
N LEU A 139 18.56 -7.68 7.15
CA LEU A 139 17.29 -8.33 7.48
C LEU A 139 17.35 -9.85 7.33
N THR A 140 16.79 -10.55 8.30
CA THR A 140 16.47 -11.98 8.24
C THR A 140 15.08 -12.20 8.80
N SER A 141 14.21 -12.82 8.03
CA SER A 141 12.83 -13.13 8.40
C SER A 141 12.61 -14.62 8.53
N MET A 142 11.80 -15.04 9.49
CA MET A 142 11.36 -16.43 9.64
C MET A 142 10.10 -16.56 10.53
N PRO A 143 9.34 -17.68 10.37
CA PRO A 143 8.26 -17.97 11.30
C PRO A 143 8.77 -18.33 12.70
N LEU A 144 8.00 -17.97 13.72
CA LEU A 144 8.18 -18.38 15.11
C LEU A 144 7.12 -19.39 15.54
N PRO A 145 7.41 -20.18 16.61
CA PRO A 145 6.39 -21.05 17.23
C PRO A 145 5.14 -20.27 17.63
N LEU A 146 3.97 -20.81 17.37
CA LEU A 146 2.68 -20.23 17.75
C LEU A 146 2.37 -20.42 19.25
N THR A 147 2.99 -21.41 19.87
CA THR A 147 2.91 -21.63 21.32
C THR A 147 3.97 -20.82 22.04
N ASP A 148 3.63 -20.28 23.21
CA ASP A 148 4.57 -19.48 24.02
C ASP A 148 5.55 -20.35 24.83
N ASP A 149 6.10 -21.38 24.19
CA ASP A 149 7.21 -22.17 24.72
C ASP A 149 8.52 -21.37 24.56
N SER A 150 9.00 -20.84 25.69
CA SER A 150 10.19 -19.99 25.71
C SER A 150 11.45 -20.69 25.19
N THR A 151 11.55 -22.02 25.35
CA THR A 151 12.69 -22.80 24.85
C THR A 151 12.63 -22.91 23.33
N ALA A 152 11.46 -23.21 22.77
CA ALA A 152 11.27 -23.30 21.32
C ALA A 152 11.49 -21.95 20.64
N ILE A 153 10.93 -20.87 21.21
CA ILE A 153 11.11 -19.50 20.72
C ILE A 153 12.59 -19.12 20.78
N SER A 154 13.27 -19.30 21.92
CA SER A 154 14.68 -18.95 22.07
C SER A 154 15.60 -19.72 21.11
N ARG A 155 15.30 -21.00 20.82
CA ARG A 155 16.08 -21.77 19.84
C ARG A 155 15.85 -21.29 18.41
N SER A 156 14.63 -20.92 18.06
CA SER A 156 14.32 -20.33 16.76
C SER A 156 15.04 -19.00 16.58
N LEU A 157 14.96 -18.12 17.57
CA LEU A 157 15.65 -16.82 17.57
C LEU A 157 17.17 -16.98 17.49
N TRP A 158 17.77 -17.88 18.28
CA TRP A 158 19.20 -18.16 18.23
C TRP A 158 19.68 -18.51 16.82
N TYR A 159 18.99 -19.44 16.15
CA TYR A 159 19.33 -19.85 14.80
C TYR A 159 19.16 -18.71 13.79
N ALA A 160 18.05 -17.99 13.86
CA ALA A 160 17.76 -16.87 12.97
C ALA A 160 18.74 -15.71 13.16
N THR A 161 19.06 -15.37 14.41
CA THR A 161 20.03 -14.31 14.74
C THR A 161 21.43 -14.64 14.23
N ASN A 162 21.86 -15.91 14.37
CA ASN A 162 23.13 -16.35 13.81
C ASN A 162 23.18 -16.22 12.27
N ARG A 163 22.08 -16.58 11.59
CA ARG A 163 21.95 -16.38 10.14
C ARG A 163 21.94 -14.89 9.77
N GLY A 164 21.25 -14.07 10.56
CA GLY A 164 21.21 -12.62 10.38
C GLY A 164 22.60 -12.00 10.49
N TYR A 165 23.36 -12.40 11.51
CA TYR A 165 24.74 -11.95 11.67
C TYR A 165 25.63 -12.36 10.47
N ALA A 166 25.55 -13.63 10.02
CA ALA A 166 26.33 -14.09 8.88
C ALA A 166 26.02 -13.29 7.61
N ARG A 167 24.74 -13.00 7.37
CA ARG A 167 24.29 -12.18 6.24
C ARG A 167 24.77 -10.73 6.35
N ALA A 168 24.67 -10.14 7.54
CA ALA A 168 25.16 -8.79 7.80
C ALA A 168 26.69 -8.71 7.63
N LEU A 169 27.43 -9.74 8.06
CA LEU A 169 28.87 -9.83 7.88
C LEU A 169 29.28 -9.88 6.40
N ASP A 170 28.58 -10.68 5.58
CA ASP A 170 28.81 -10.72 4.13
C ASP A 170 28.58 -9.33 3.50
N GLY A 171 27.49 -8.64 3.86
CA GLY A 171 27.24 -7.26 3.44
C GLY A 171 28.34 -6.29 3.87
N TYR A 172 28.74 -6.35 5.14
CA TYR A 172 29.80 -5.50 5.70
C TYR A 172 31.13 -5.64 4.96
N LEU A 173 31.54 -6.87 4.68
CA LEU A 173 32.79 -7.14 3.95
C LEU A 173 32.72 -6.65 2.50
N LYS A 174 31.54 -6.74 1.86
CA LYS A 174 31.31 -6.18 0.52
C LYS A 174 31.42 -4.67 0.53
N VAL A 175 30.73 -3.99 1.44
CA VAL A 175 30.81 -2.53 1.63
C VAL A 175 32.26 -2.08 1.81
N LYS A 176 33.01 -2.75 2.69
CA LYS A 176 34.46 -2.45 2.88
C LYS A 176 35.29 -2.62 1.61
N THR A 177 35.00 -3.64 0.81
CA THR A 177 35.72 -3.88 -0.43
C THR A 177 35.38 -2.80 -1.46
N GLU A 178 34.13 -2.44 -1.59
CA GLU A 178 33.67 -1.43 -2.53
C GLU A 178 34.22 -0.04 -2.22
N GLN A 179 34.33 0.32 -0.94
CA GLN A 179 34.95 1.59 -0.53
C GLN A 179 36.38 1.79 -1.05
N GLN A 180 37.11 0.71 -1.26
CA GLN A 180 38.49 0.79 -1.76
C GLN A 180 38.57 1.12 -3.24
N VAL A 181 37.48 0.95 -3.99
CA VAL A 181 37.43 1.08 -5.46
C VAL A 181 36.43 2.11 -5.98
N ARG A 182 35.44 2.52 -5.18
CA ARG A 182 34.44 3.53 -5.59
C ARG A 182 34.99 4.95 -5.53
N ALA A 183 34.57 5.76 -6.48
CA ALA A 183 34.73 7.22 -6.38
C ALA A 183 33.96 7.77 -5.17
N LYS A 184 34.35 8.95 -4.70
CA LYS A 184 33.67 9.61 -3.57
C LYS A 184 32.18 9.79 -3.88
N GLU A 185 31.33 9.28 -3.03
CA GLU A 185 29.88 9.41 -3.15
C GLU A 185 29.43 10.86 -2.93
N GLU A 186 28.38 11.28 -3.66
CA GLU A 186 27.77 12.59 -3.47
C GLU A 186 26.97 12.66 -2.16
N ASP A 187 26.30 11.54 -1.78
CA ASP A 187 25.53 11.43 -0.54
C ASP A 187 26.42 10.89 0.58
N THR A 188 26.62 11.70 1.60
CA THR A 188 27.38 11.37 2.82
C THR A 188 26.49 11.16 4.04
N SER A 189 25.17 10.99 3.84
CA SER A 189 24.23 10.73 4.93
C SER A 189 24.56 9.41 5.62
N ALA A 190 24.33 9.35 6.93
CA ALA A 190 24.47 8.11 7.69
C ALA A 190 23.54 7.00 7.15
N ASP A 191 23.88 5.74 7.39
CA ASP A 191 23.06 4.60 6.99
C ASP A 191 21.95 4.29 8.00
N PHE A 192 22.07 4.80 9.23
CA PHE A 192 21.09 4.59 10.28
C PHE A 192 21.08 5.75 11.29
N SER A 193 19.89 6.19 11.70
CA SER A 193 19.75 7.17 12.76
C SER A 193 19.75 6.50 14.13
N SER A 194 20.32 7.19 15.14
CA SER A 194 20.21 6.79 16.54
C SER A 194 18.99 7.48 17.13
N GLU A 195 18.08 6.70 17.70
CA GLU A 195 16.83 7.20 18.27
C GLU A 195 16.75 6.89 19.77
N GLN A 196 15.86 7.58 20.47
CA GLN A 196 15.63 7.33 21.89
C GLN A 196 14.80 6.06 22.06
N PRO A 197 15.14 5.18 23.05
CA PRO A 197 14.38 3.97 23.26
C PRO A 197 12.93 4.26 23.67
N GLN A 198 12.02 3.52 23.10
CA GLN A 198 10.58 3.63 23.33
C GLN A 198 10.06 2.43 24.12
N THR A 199 9.12 2.69 25.02
CA THR A 199 8.45 1.63 25.78
C THR A 199 6.96 1.83 25.79
N SER A 200 6.20 0.76 25.53
CA SER A 200 4.76 0.73 25.69
C SER A 200 4.33 -0.34 26.69
N LYS A 201 3.05 -0.32 27.04
CA LYS A 201 2.47 -1.43 27.81
C LYS A 201 2.52 -2.68 26.94
N LEU A 202 3.13 -3.74 27.46
CA LEU A 202 3.13 -5.03 26.79
C LEU A 202 1.72 -5.62 26.80
N LEU A 203 1.22 -5.98 25.64
CA LEU A 203 -0.12 -6.49 25.42
C LEU A 203 -0.10 -8.03 25.34
N ALA A 204 -1.23 -8.66 25.57
CA ALA A 204 -1.43 -10.06 25.22
C ALA A 204 -1.38 -10.23 23.69
N GLY A 205 -0.99 -11.42 23.25
CA GLY A 205 -1.07 -11.76 21.83
C GLY A 205 -2.51 -11.73 21.30
N PRO A 206 -2.68 -11.82 19.98
CA PRO A 206 -3.98 -11.73 19.33
C PRO A 206 -4.94 -12.82 19.81
N SER A 207 -6.23 -12.50 19.84
CA SER A 207 -7.29 -13.42 20.28
C SER A 207 -8.54 -13.20 19.45
N LEU A 208 -8.62 -13.87 18.31
CA LEU A 208 -9.77 -13.76 17.43
C LEU A 208 -10.76 -14.91 17.67
N ASN A 209 -11.93 -14.58 18.22
CA ASN A 209 -13.05 -15.51 18.34
C ASN A 209 -14.20 -14.99 17.47
N ILE A 210 -14.33 -15.54 16.26
CA ILE A 210 -15.35 -15.15 15.30
C ILE A 210 -16.14 -16.36 14.80
N ASP A 211 -17.48 -16.28 14.86
CA ASP A 211 -18.34 -17.18 14.10
C ASP A 211 -18.37 -16.71 12.64
N ARG A 212 -17.85 -17.54 11.75
CA ARG A 212 -17.80 -17.26 10.30
C ARG A 212 -19.13 -17.51 9.59
N THR A 213 -20.03 -18.29 10.19
CA THR A 213 -21.30 -18.68 9.57
C THR A 213 -22.18 -17.50 9.12
N PRO A 214 -22.39 -16.45 9.94
CA PRO A 214 -23.14 -15.28 9.50
C PRO A 214 -22.45 -14.55 8.34
N TRP A 215 -21.12 -14.55 8.32
CA TRP A 215 -20.35 -13.91 7.24
C TRP A 215 -20.38 -14.71 5.94
N GLU A 216 -20.36 -16.06 6.03
CA GLU A 216 -20.59 -16.92 4.87
C GLU A 216 -21.94 -16.62 4.22
N GLN A 217 -22.98 -16.44 5.01
CA GLN A 217 -24.30 -16.06 4.50
C GLN A 217 -24.25 -14.66 3.85
N ARG A 218 -23.68 -13.66 4.53
CA ARG A 218 -23.63 -12.28 4.03
C ARG A 218 -22.88 -12.18 2.70
N VAL A 219 -21.67 -12.77 2.58
CA VAL A 219 -20.89 -12.68 1.34
C VAL A 219 -21.56 -13.47 0.20
N ARG A 220 -22.24 -14.57 0.48
CA ARG A 220 -23.05 -15.31 -0.49
C ARG A 220 -24.20 -14.46 -1.04
N GLU A 221 -24.96 -13.83 -0.17
CA GLU A 221 -26.09 -12.97 -0.56
C GLU A 221 -25.61 -11.79 -1.42
N LEU A 222 -24.50 -11.14 -1.06
CA LEU A 222 -23.92 -10.04 -1.82
C LEU A 222 -23.40 -10.50 -3.19
N SER A 223 -22.63 -11.58 -3.24
CA SER A 223 -22.08 -12.08 -4.50
C SER A 223 -23.19 -12.62 -5.43
N HIS A 224 -24.27 -13.18 -4.87
CA HIS A 224 -25.43 -13.63 -5.65
C HIS A 224 -26.11 -12.49 -6.43
N ILE A 225 -26.01 -11.24 -5.97
CA ILE A 225 -26.56 -10.06 -6.67
C ILE A 225 -26.00 -9.99 -8.09
N PHE A 226 -24.72 -10.32 -8.30
CA PHE A 226 -24.10 -10.26 -9.62
C PHE A 226 -24.66 -11.29 -10.62
N SER A 227 -25.34 -12.33 -10.15
CA SER A 227 -26.05 -13.28 -11.03
C SER A 227 -27.20 -12.63 -11.82
N GLN A 228 -27.67 -11.44 -11.41
CA GLN A 228 -28.69 -10.66 -12.14
C GLN A 228 -28.10 -9.88 -13.33
N TYR A 229 -26.77 -9.81 -13.43
CA TYR A 229 -26.03 -9.05 -14.43
C TYR A 229 -25.31 -10.03 -15.38
N PRO A 230 -25.92 -10.42 -16.51
CA PRO A 230 -25.39 -11.50 -17.39
C PRO A 230 -24.03 -11.18 -17.99
N ASP A 231 -23.67 -9.90 -18.00
CA ASP A 231 -22.41 -9.40 -18.56
C ASP A 231 -21.33 -9.17 -17.50
N VAL A 232 -21.57 -9.54 -16.25
CA VAL A 232 -20.54 -9.65 -15.21
C VAL A 232 -19.92 -11.05 -15.32
N PHE A 233 -18.65 -11.12 -15.68
CA PHE A 233 -17.94 -12.37 -16.00
C PHE A 233 -17.12 -12.90 -14.82
N GLY A 234 -17.13 -12.22 -13.72
CA GLY A 234 -16.54 -12.63 -12.46
C GLY A 234 -16.84 -11.62 -11.37
N ASP A 235 -17.07 -12.15 -10.20
CA ASP A 235 -17.23 -11.38 -8.98
C ASP A 235 -16.43 -12.01 -7.86
N MET A 236 -16.16 -11.24 -6.83
CA MET A 236 -15.60 -11.70 -5.57
C MET A 236 -16.14 -10.81 -4.46
N VAL A 237 -16.76 -11.39 -3.48
CA VAL A 237 -17.07 -10.71 -2.22
C VAL A 237 -16.27 -11.40 -1.13
N GLN A 238 -15.38 -10.65 -0.50
CA GLN A 238 -14.48 -11.16 0.53
C GLN A 238 -14.63 -10.34 1.81
N PHE A 239 -14.91 -11.04 2.89
CA PHE A 239 -14.80 -10.53 4.25
C PHE A 239 -13.50 -11.06 4.87
N GLN A 240 -12.78 -10.18 5.54
CA GLN A 240 -11.61 -10.52 6.33
C GLN A 240 -11.65 -9.75 7.64
N VAL A 241 -11.30 -10.44 8.72
CA VAL A 241 -11.02 -9.80 10.01
C VAL A 241 -9.68 -10.29 10.50
N THR A 242 -8.86 -9.36 10.97
CA THR A 242 -7.53 -9.64 11.52
C THR A 242 -7.44 -9.04 12.91
N ASP A 243 -6.91 -9.83 13.82
CA ASP A 243 -6.45 -9.40 15.14
C ASP A 243 -4.95 -9.67 15.20
N GLU A 244 -4.16 -8.64 15.43
CA GLU A 244 -2.71 -8.65 15.35
C GLU A 244 -2.11 -7.96 16.56
N THR A 245 -0.93 -8.41 16.96
CA THR A 245 -0.08 -7.68 17.91
C THR A 245 1.34 -7.68 17.37
N ASP A 246 1.86 -6.49 17.15
CA ASP A 246 3.23 -6.28 16.73
C ASP A 246 4.11 -5.96 17.94
N TYR A 247 5.21 -6.69 18.10
CA TYR A 247 6.19 -6.48 19.15
C TYR A 247 7.50 -6.01 18.55
N PHE A 248 8.10 -5.00 19.16
CA PHE A 248 9.43 -4.54 18.78
C PHE A 248 10.36 -4.48 19.99
N VAL A 249 11.55 -5.09 19.84
CA VAL A 249 12.59 -5.15 20.86
C VAL A 249 13.93 -4.80 20.23
N SER A 250 14.67 -3.83 20.77
CA SER A 250 15.97 -3.42 20.21
C SER A 250 17.09 -3.35 21.26
N SER A 251 18.32 -3.41 20.76
CA SER A 251 19.54 -3.25 21.59
C SER A 251 19.70 -1.84 22.16
N GLU A 252 19.03 -0.85 21.61
CA GLU A 252 18.97 0.51 22.16
C GLU A 252 18.06 0.61 23.39
N GLY A 253 17.19 -0.38 23.63
CA GLY A 253 16.33 -0.44 24.80
C GLY A 253 14.83 -0.32 24.49
N SER A 254 14.43 -0.17 23.24
CA SER A 254 13.01 -0.12 22.87
C SER A 254 12.30 -1.44 23.17
N ARG A 255 11.08 -1.34 23.69
CA ARG A 255 10.18 -2.45 24.07
C ARG A 255 8.75 -2.00 23.82
N THR A 256 8.20 -2.24 22.64
CA THR A 256 6.84 -1.84 22.30
C THR A 256 5.98 -3.03 21.94
N ALA A 257 4.68 -2.89 22.15
CA ALA A 257 3.64 -3.78 21.66
C ALA A 257 2.47 -2.94 21.15
N THR A 258 2.07 -3.16 19.93
CA THR A 258 1.02 -2.40 19.25
C THR A 258 -0.10 -3.36 18.81
N PRO A 259 -1.34 -3.16 19.26
CA PRO A 259 -2.46 -3.96 18.79
C PRO A 259 -2.97 -3.44 17.45
N GLY A 260 -3.41 -4.33 16.58
CA GLY A 260 -4.08 -4.03 15.34
C GLY A 260 -5.38 -4.82 15.21
N HIS A 261 -6.50 -4.15 15.00
CA HIS A 261 -7.77 -4.78 14.69
C HIS A 261 -8.32 -4.17 13.41
N VAL A 262 -8.59 -5.00 12.42
CA VAL A 262 -9.21 -4.54 11.19
C VAL A 262 -10.24 -5.54 10.68
N ALA A 263 -11.43 -5.04 10.37
CA ALA A 263 -12.45 -5.77 9.61
C ALA A 263 -12.59 -5.10 8.24
N ARG A 264 -12.45 -5.89 7.19
CA ARG A 264 -12.50 -5.43 5.81
C ARG A 264 -13.51 -6.24 5.02
N LEU A 265 -14.33 -5.58 4.23
CA LEU A 265 -15.19 -6.20 3.22
C LEU A 265 -14.84 -5.61 1.86
N VAL A 266 -14.43 -6.45 0.93
CA VAL A 266 -14.13 -6.08 -0.46
C VAL A 266 -15.19 -6.70 -1.36
N ILE A 267 -15.79 -5.88 -2.20
CA ILE A 267 -16.71 -6.30 -3.26
C ILE A 267 -16.06 -5.92 -4.57
N MET A 268 -15.81 -6.88 -5.43
CA MET A 268 -15.22 -6.66 -6.74
C MET A 268 -16.02 -7.40 -7.81
N ALA A 269 -16.18 -6.75 -8.94
CA ALA A 269 -16.78 -7.39 -10.13
C ALA A 269 -16.08 -6.90 -11.40
N HIS A 270 -16.02 -7.76 -12.39
CA HIS A 270 -15.43 -7.45 -13.68
C HIS A 270 -16.31 -7.88 -14.85
N SER A 271 -16.17 -7.15 -15.92
CA SER A 271 -16.80 -7.38 -17.21
C SER A 271 -15.81 -7.10 -18.33
N ARG A 272 -16.24 -7.27 -19.56
CA ARG A 272 -15.44 -6.93 -20.74
C ARG A 272 -16.33 -6.35 -21.82
N ALA A 273 -15.91 -5.20 -22.36
CA ALA A 273 -16.61 -4.60 -23.48
C ALA A 273 -16.38 -5.37 -24.78
N ALA A 274 -17.24 -5.16 -25.77
CA ALA A 274 -17.18 -5.83 -27.07
C ALA A 274 -15.85 -5.62 -27.81
N ASP A 275 -15.17 -4.49 -27.57
CA ASP A 275 -13.86 -4.16 -28.14
C ASP A 275 -12.67 -4.83 -27.41
N GLY A 276 -12.94 -5.63 -26.35
CA GLY A 276 -11.94 -6.36 -25.59
C GLY A 276 -11.38 -5.59 -24.37
N MET A 277 -11.93 -4.43 -24.04
CA MET A 277 -11.52 -3.69 -22.85
C MET A 277 -12.05 -4.35 -21.58
N ASP A 278 -11.16 -4.64 -20.63
CA ASP A 278 -11.55 -5.10 -19.29
C ASP A 278 -12.14 -3.94 -18.50
N LEU A 279 -13.24 -4.21 -17.82
CA LEU A 279 -13.99 -3.27 -16.99
C LEU A 279 -14.09 -3.83 -15.60
N VAL A 280 -13.79 -2.99 -14.60
CA VAL A 280 -13.77 -3.41 -13.20
C VAL A 280 -14.50 -2.39 -12.36
N ARG A 281 -15.21 -2.89 -11.34
CA ARG A 281 -15.69 -2.10 -10.21
C ARG A 281 -15.25 -2.76 -8.92
N ALA A 282 -14.82 -1.94 -7.96
CA ALA A 282 -14.43 -2.40 -6.64
C ALA A 282 -14.90 -1.40 -5.58
N GLU A 283 -15.41 -1.93 -4.47
CA GLU A 283 -15.73 -1.18 -3.26
C GLU A 283 -15.07 -1.87 -2.08
N THR A 284 -14.47 -1.07 -1.21
CA THR A 284 -13.83 -1.54 0.02
C THR A 284 -14.45 -0.83 1.21
N PHE A 285 -14.84 -1.60 2.21
CA PHE A 285 -15.36 -1.11 3.48
C PHE A 285 -14.42 -1.60 4.59
N GLU A 286 -13.97 -0.68 5.42
CA GLU A 286 -13.09 -0.98 6.55
C GLU A 286 -13.64 -0.42 7.84
N ALA A 287 -13.40 -1.13 8.92
CA ALA A 287 -13.78 -0.76 10.27
C ALA A 287 -12.81 -1.39 11.29
N ASP A 288 -12.81 -0.86 12.50
CA ASP A 288 -12.07 -1.42 13.64
C ASP A 288 -12.66 -2.74 14.15
N SER A 289 -13.88 -3.07 13.73
CA SER A 289 -14.53 -4.34 14.09
C SER A 289 -15.58 -4.74 13.06
N PRO A 290 -15.93 -6.05 12.97
CA PRO A 290 -16.99 -6.54 12.09
C PRO A 290 -18.36 -5.88 12.33
N ALA A 291 -18.63 -5.45 13.56
CA ALA A 291 -19.91 -4.81 13.93
C ALA A 291 -20.06 -3.39 13.38
N HIS A 292 -18.96 -2.74 13.06
CA HIS A 292 -18.94 -1.37 12.51
C HIS A 292 -18.93 -1.32 10.98
N LEU A 293 -18.85 -2.47 10.31
CA LEU A 293 -19.06 -2.54 8.86
C LEU A 293 -20.51 -2.18 8.50
N PRO A 294 -20.76 -1.59 7.33
CA PRO A 294 -22.11 -1.22 6.90
C PRO A 294 -23.08 -2.42 6.96
N ASP A 295 -24.34 -2.14 7.20
CA ASP A 295 -25.37 -3.18 7.22
C ASP A 295 -25.58 -3.82 5.85
N GLN A 296 -26.24 -5.00 5.84
CA GLN A 296 -26.46 -5.78 4.62
C GLN A 296 -27.22 -5.03 3.53
N LYS A 297 -28.15 -4.15 3.92
CA LYS A 297 -28.95 -3.37 2.97
C LYS A 297 -28.08 -2.35 2.23
N VAL A 298 -27.26 -1.61 2.95
CA VAL A 298 -26.32 -0.63 2.35
C VAL A 298 -25.35 -1.34 1.42
N LEU A 299 -24.78 -2.47 1.85
CA LEU A 299 -23.87 -3.27 1.03
C LEU A 299 -24.54 -3.81 -0.24
N ALA A 300 -25.79 -4.29 -0.12
CA ALA A 300 -26.56 -4.76 -1.29
C ALA A 300 -26.90 -3.64 -2.27
N GLU A 301 -27.24 -2.45 -1.78
CA GLU A 301 -27.48 -1.27 -2.62
C GLU A 301 -26.20 -0.89 -3.40
N LYS A 302 -25.04 -0.87 -2.74
CA LYS A 302 -23.76 -0.62 -3.37
C LYS A 302 -23.39 -1.69 -4.40
N THR A 303 -23.58 -2.97 -4.07
CA THR A 303 -23.34 -4.09 -4.99
C THR A 303 -24.20 -3.99 -6.26
N ASN A 304 -25.48 -3.68 -6.12
CA ASN A 304 -26.38 -3.43 -7.25
C ASN A 304 -25.91 -2.22 -8.09
N ALA A 305 -25.48 -1.13 -7.46
CA ALA A 305 -24.94 0.03 -8.16
C ALA A 305 -23.69 -0.32 -8.97
N MET A 306 -22.82 -1.20 -8.45
CA MET A 306 -21.64 -1.69 -9.17
C MET A 306 -22.03 -2.49 -10.42
N GLY A 307 -23.00 -3.41 -10.30
CA GLY A 307 -23.50 -4.19 -11.44
C GLY A 307 -24.03 -3.27 -12.55
N LYS A 308 -24.92 -2.34 -12.22
CA LYS A 308 -25.45 -1.33 -13.17
C LYS A 308 -24.34 -0.46 -13.78
N SER A 309 -23.33 -0.08 -12.99
CA SER A 309 -22.19 0.69 -13.49
C SER A 309 -21.38 -0.09 -14.52
N LEU A 310 -21.18 -1.40 -14.32
CA LEU A 310 -20.47 -2.25 -15.29
C LEU A 310 -21.25 -2.39 -16.61
N GLU A 311 -22.57 -2.56 -16.55
CA GLU A 311 -23.41 -2.58 -17.76
C GLU A 311 -23.32 -1.25 -18.51
N ALA A 312 -23.45 -0.12 -17.81
CA ALA A 312 -23.32 1.20 -18.41
C ALA A 312 -21.92 1.43 -19.01
N LEU A 313 -20.86 1.01 -18.35
CA LEU A 313 -19.48 1.11 -18.85
C LEU A 313 -19.24 0.26 -20.10
N ARG A 314 -19.90 -0.90 -20.25
CA ARG A 314 -19.78 -1.72 -21.47
C ARG A 314 -20.30 -0.98 -22.70
N GLU A 315 -21.40 -0.26 -22.55
CA GLU A 315 -22.04 0.50 -23.63
C GLU A 315 -21.40 1.89 -23.83
N ALA A 316 -20.65 2.39 -22.84
CA ALA A 316 -20.05 3.71 -22.88
C ALA A 316 -19.04 3.84 -24.04
N PRO A 317 -19.03 4.98 -24.77
CA PRO A 317 -18.07 5.20 -25.83
C PRO A 317 -16.64 5.27 -25.33
N VAL A 318 -15.70 4.74 -26.11
CA VAL A 318 -14.26 4.92 -25.84
C VAL A 318 -13.90 6.37 -26.16
N THR A 319 -13.32 7.04 -25.13
CA THR A 319 -12.88 8.43 -25.36
C THR A 319 -11.49 8.49 -25.98
N GLN A 320 -11.23 9.58 -26.71
CA GLN A 320 -9.89 9.86 -27.22
C GLN A 320 -9.02 10.47 -26.12
N PRO A 321 -7.68 10.38 -26.24
CA PRO A 321 -6.78 11.13 -25.38
C PRO A 321 -7.20 12.60 -25.26
N PHE A 322 -7.16 13.11 -24.06
CA PHE A 322 -7.62 14.45 -23.74
C PHE A 322 -6.52 15.21 -23.00
N ASN A 323 -6.41 16.48 -23.35
CA ASN A 323 -5.59 17.43 -22.62
C ASN A 323 -6.43 18.69 -22.40
N GLY A 324 -6.78 18.97 -21.15
CA GLY A 324 -7.67 20.08 -20.82
C GLY A 324 -8.15 20.02 -19.36
N PRO A 325 -9.17 20.84 -19.01
CA PRO A 325 -9.61 20.96 -17.64
C PRO A 325 -10.39 19.73 -17.16
N ALA A 326 -10.25 19.42 -15.88
CA ALA A 326 -10.96 18.32 -15.26
C ALA A 326 -11.26 18.59 -13.78
N ILE A 327 -12.29 17.90 -13.27
CA ILE A 327 -12.52 17.71 -11.85
C ILE A 327 -12.15 16.26 -11.51
N LEU A 328 -11.45 16.08 -10.39
CA LEU A 328 -11.33 14.81 -9.69
C LEU A 328 -12.22 14.88 -8.45
N SER A 329 -13.05 13.87 -8.21
CA SER A 329 -13.83 13.75 -6.95
C SER A 329 -12.88 13.74 -5.75
N GLY A 330 -13.38 13.84 -4.54
CA GLY A 330 -12.54 13.79 -3.35
C GLY A 330 -11.75 12.47 -3.26
N ARG A 331 -12.40 11.33 -3.51
CA ARG A 331 -11.75 10.01 -3.55
C ARG A 331 -10.70 9.92 -4.68
N ALA A 332 -11.02 10.42 -5.86
CA ALA A 332 -10.09 10.45 -6.98
C ALA A 332 -8.89 11.38 -6.71
N SER A 333 -9.12 12.53 -6.08
CA SER A 333 -8.06 13.44 -5.64
C SER A 333 -7.17 12.81 -4.58
N ALA A 334 -7.73 12.06 -3.64
CA ALA A 334 -6.97 11.37 -2.60
C ALA A 334 -5.95 10.39 -3.21
N VAL A 335 -6.39 9.53 -4.13
CA VAL A 335 -5.50 8.61 -4.86
C VAL A 335 -4.48 9.39 -5.70
N PHE A 336 -4.91 10.47 -6.36
CA PHE A 336 -4.01 11.30 -7.14
C PHE A 336 -2.87 11.88 -6.28
N PHE A 337 -3.19 12.46 -5.11
CA PHE A 337 -2.16 13.00 -4.21
C PHE A 337 -1.26 11.91 -3.65
N HIS A 338 -1.79 10.72 -3.34
CA HIS A 338 -1.01 9.57 -2.89
C HIS A 338 0.06 9.20 -3.93
N GLU A 339 -0.32 9.07 -5.21
CA GLU A 339 0.57 8.61 -6.28
C GLU A 339 1.50 9.71 -6.80
N VAL A 340 0.96 10.91 -7.01
CA VAL A 340 1.70 11.99 -7.67
C VAL A 340 2.66 12.68 -6.71
N LEU A 341 2.26 12.79 -5.44
CA LEU A 341 2.99 13.53 -4.42
C LEU A 341 3.55 12.61 -3.33
N GLY A 342 2.70 11.81 -2.69
CA GLY A 342 3.03 11.06 -1.49
C GLY A 342 4.26 10.19 -1.64
N HIS A 343 4.32 9.31 -2.64
CA HIS A 343 5.50 8.49 -2.91
C HIS A 343 6.80 9.28 -3.12
N ARG A 344 6.71 10.49 -3.63
CA ARG A 344 7.90 11.34 -3.85
C ARG A 344 8.34 12.11 -2.62
N LEU A 345 7.53 12.07 -1.56
CA LEU A 345 7.87 12.64 -0.25
C LEU A 345 8.39 11.58 0.74
N GLU A 346 8.49 10.32 0.32
CA GLU A 346 9.15 9.26 1.07
C GLU A 346 10.66 9.52 1.12
N GLY A 347 11.27 9.43 2.32
CA GLY A 347 12.64 9.87 2.58
C GLY A 347 13.68 9.14 1.74
N GLN A 348 13.57 7.82 1.59
CA GLN A 348 14.51 7.02 0.79
C GLN A 348 14.57 7.45 -0.68
N ARG A 349 13.51 8.08 -1.20
CA ARG A 349 13.48 8.63 -2.57
C ARG A 349 14.40 9.84 -2.75
N GLN A 350 14.94 10.39 -1.66
CA GLN A 350 15.77 11.59 -1.66
C GLN A 350 17.26 11.26 -1.70
N ARG A 351 17.65 9.97 -1.63
CA ARG A 351 19.06 9.54 -1.65
C ARG A 351 19.31 8.37 -2.60
N GLY A 352 20.59 8.12 -2.87
CA GLY A 352 21.02 7.04 -3.76
C GLY A 352 20.96 7.41 -5.24
N ASP A 353 21.68 6.63 -6.05
CA ASP A 353 21.84 6.89 -7.48
C ASP A 353 20.67 6.34 -8.32
N GLU A 354 19.88 5.44 -7.77
CA GLU A 354 18.77 4.80 -8.48
C GLU A 354 17.47 5.62 -8.43
N GLU A 355 17.30 6.48 -7.41
CA GLU A 355 16.11 7.29 -7.22
C GLU A 355 16.16 8.61 -7.99
N GLY A 356 15.00 9.04 -8.49
CA GLY A 356 14.87 10.24 -9.30
C GLY A 356 15.03 11.54 -8.54
N GLN A 357 14.96 11.52 -7.20
CA GLN A 357 15.17 12.65 -6.29
C GLN A 357 14.36 13.91 -6.68
N THR A 358 13.10 13.71 -7.09
CA THR A 358 12.24 14.75 -7.70
C THR A 358 12.14 16.01 -6.84
N PHE A 359 12.04 15.87 -5.52
CA PHE A 359 11.83 16.99 -4.60
C PHE A 359 13.02 17.30 -3.69
N THR A 360 14.11 16.56 -3.78
CA THR A 360 15.30 16.73 -2.90
C THR A 360 15.80 18.18 -2.85
N LYS A 361 15.88 18.86 -4.00
CA LYS A 361 16.34 20.25 -4.12
C LYS A 361 15.24 21.29 -3.93
N LEU A 362 14.02 20.86 -3.59
CA LEU A 362 12.84 21.72 -3.45
C LEU A 362 12.41 21.90 -2.00
N LEU A 363 13.15 21.37 -1.03
CA LEU A 363 12.90 21.65 0.39
C LEU A 363 12.93 23.17 0.65
N GLY A 364 11.93 23.69 1.34
CA GLY A 364 11.73 25.12 1.57
C GLY A 364 11.19 25.90 0.37
N LYS A 365 10.89 25.24 -0.76
CA LYS A 365 10.34 25.88 -1.96
C LYS A 365 8.88 25.54 -2.17
N GLN A 366 8.19 26.39 -2.90
CA GLN A 366 6.81 26.17 -3.29
C GLN A 366 6.72 25.07 -4.37
N ILE A 367 5.93 24.01 -4.09
CA ILE A 367 5.67 22.88 -5.00
C ILE A 367 4.19 22.67 -5.25
N LEU A 368 3.31 23.31 -4.48
CA LEU A 368 1.84 23.32 -4.63
C LEU A 368 1.32 24.76 -4.65
N PRO A 369 0.10 25.00 -5.12
CA PRO A 369 -0.60 26.26 -4.89
C PRO A 369 -0.63 26.64 -3.41
N THR A 370 -0.49 27.92 -3.10
CA THR A 370 -0.37 28.43 -1.71
C THR A 370 -1.58 28.15 -0.82
N PHE A 371 -2.73 27.85 -1.41
CA PHE A 371 -3.94 27.49 -0.67
C PHE A 371 -3.98 26.02 -0.23
N LEU A 372 -3.02 25.18 -0.62
CA LEU A 372 -2.96 23.76 -0.25
C LEU A 372 -1.90 23.52 0.83
N SER A 373 -2.26 22.66 1.77
CA SER A 373 -1.34 22.07 2.74
C SER A 373 -1.54 20.56 2.81
N VAL A 374 -0.45 19.82 3.06
CA VAL A 374 -0.47 18.36 3.11
C VAL A 374 0.28 17.91 4.36
N ALA A 375 -0.37 17.05 5.14
CA ALA A 375 0.25 16.38 6.27
C ALA A 375 0.07 14.87 6.13
N ASP A 376 0.95 14.09 6.76
CA ASP A 376 0.71 12.69 7.06
C ASP A 376 0.51 12.54 8.57
N ASP A 377 -0.62 11.96 8.99
CA ASP A 377 -0.97 11.87 10.40
C ASP A 377 -1.45 10.45 10.78
N PRO A 378 -0.52 9.52 11.00
CA PRO A 378 -0.85 8.17 11.41
C PRO A 378 -1.42 8.07 12.83
N THR A 379 -1.42 9.15 13.61
CA THR A 379 -1.99 9.16 14.97
C THR A 379 -3.54 9.18 14.96
N LEU A 380 -4.15 9.49 13.82
CA LEU A 380 -5.59 9.53 13.67
C LEU A 380 -6.15 8.16 13.31
N ALA A 381 -6.91 7.55 14.21
CA ALA A 381 -7.62 6.29 13.94
C ALA A 381 -8.88 6.49 13.07
N SER A 382 -9.46 7.70 13.06
CA SER A 382 -10.65 8.01 12.27
C SER A 382 -10.71 9.49 11.91
N LEU A 383 -11.43 9.81 10.84
CA LEU A 383 -11.73 11.17 10.42
C LEU A 383 -13.20 11.25 9.97
N ASN A 384 -13.95 12.24 10.48
CA ASN A 384 -15.36 12.44 10.14
C ASN A 384 -16.24 11.19 10.34
N GLY A 385 -15.93 10.35 11.34
CA GLY A 385 -16.64 9.11 11.65
C GLY A 385 -16.27 7.90 10.77
N HIS A 386 -15.27 8.03 9.90
CA HIS A 386 -14.75 6.95 9.09
C HIS A 386 -13.37 6.51 9.60
N ALA A 387 -13.16 5.20 9.71
CA ALA A 387 -11.86 4.62 10.08
C ALA A 387 -10.79 4.97 9.04
N LEU A 388 -9.56 5.17 9.50
CA LEU A 388 -8.38 5.38 8.67
C LEU A 388 -7.45 4.18 8.77
N SER A 389 -7.16 3.54 7.63
CA SER A 389 -6.33 2.33 7.54
C SER A 389 -4.84 2.58 7.76
N GLY A 390 -4.40 3.82 7.61
CA GLY A 390 -3.00 4.20 7.83
C GLY A 390 -2.67 4.58 9.28
N HIS A 391 -3.56 4.27 10.24
CA HIS A 391 -3.33 4.51 11.66
C HIS A 391 -2.38 3.48 12.26
N PHE A 392 -1.42 3.94 13.07
CA PHE A 392 -0.56 3.13 13.94
C PHE A 392 -0.02 3.95 15.11
N GLU A 393 0.39 3.28 16.20
CA GLU A 393 0.97 3.94 17.39
C GLU A 393 2.50 4.03 17.29
N PHE A 394 3.14 2.99 16.78
CA PHE A 394 4.57 2.92 16.50
C PHE A 394 4.78 2.42 15.09
N ASP A 395 5.81 2.90 14.42
CA ASP A 395 6.23 2.37 13.13
C ASP A 395 6.98 1.02 13.28
N ASP A 396 7.31 0.37 12.16
CA ASP A 396 7.95 -0.95 12.15
C ASP A 396 9.45 -0.92 12.55
N GLU A 397 9.96 0.26 12.93
CA GLU A 397 11.28 0.46 13.55
C GLU A 397 11.18 0.84 15.03
N GLY A 398 9.98 0.79 15.61
CA GLY A 398 9.70 1.07 17.01
C GLY A 398 9.66 2.56 17.36
N GLU A 399 9.58 3.44 16.36
CA GLU A 399 9.46 4.88 16.57
C GLU A 399 8.00 5.30 16.72
N PRO A 400 7.66 6.23 17.63
CA PRO A 400 6.29 6.65 17.82
C PRO A 400 5.77 7.38 16.58
N ALA A 401 4.57 7.02 16.15
CA ALA A 401 3.84 7.71 15.10
C ALA A 401 3.70 9.20 15.43
N ARG A 402 3.88 10.06 14.45
CA ARG A 402 3.77 11.52 14.59
C ARG A 402 3.09 12.11 13.38
N ARG A 403 2.29 13.17 13.63
CA ARG A 403 1.86 14.02 12.53
C ARG A 403 3.06 14.74 11.92
N VAL A 404 3.20 14.67 10.62
CA VAL A 404 4.25 15.34 9.85
C VAL A 404 3.61 16.31 8.87
N ASP A 405 3.83 17.61 9.05
CA ASP A 405 3.40 18.63 8.09
C ASP A 405 4.40 18.64 6.92
N LEU A 406 4.06 17.92 5.84
CA LEU A 406 4.90 17.76 4.66
C LEU A 406 4.95 19.03 3.81
N ILE A 407 3.78 19.67 3.63
CA ILE A 407 3.63 20.88 2.84
C ILE A 407 2.74 21.85 3.61
N LYS A 408 3.20 23.09 3.78
CA LYS A 408 2.45 24.14 4.42
C LYS A 408 2.30 25.34 3.47
N ASN A 409 1.05 25.68 3.16
CA ASN A 409 0.73 26.76 2.23
C ASN A 409 1.52 26.65 0.91
N GLY A 410 1.56 25.46 0.34
CA GLY A 410 2.26 25.15 -0.91
C GLY A 410 3.76 24.92 -0.79
N VAL A 411 4.38 25.18 0.35
CA VAL A 411 5.85 25.09 0.56
C VAL A 411 6.21 23.75 1.20
N LEU A 412 7.13 23.02 0.59
CA LEU A 412 7.66 21.75 1.09
C LEU A 412 8.48 21.98 2.37
N GLN A 413 8.13 21.27 3.45
CA GLN A 413 8.74 21.41 4.77
C GLN A 413 9.71 20.28 5.10
N THR A 414 9.36 19.03 4.78
CA THR A 414 10.11 17.83 5.14
C THR A 414 9.66 16.63 4.33
N PHE A 415 10.19 15.44 4.64
CA PHE A 415 9.89 14.15 4.04
C PHE A 415 9.39 13.17 5.09
N LEU A 416 8.77 12.06 4.67
CA LEU A 416 8.41 10.94 5.53
C LEU A 416 9.65 10.08 5.78
N MET A 417 10.08 9.99 7.02
CA MET A 417 11.38 9.41 7.37
C MET A 417 11.21 8.12 8.18
N SER A 418 11.91 7.09 7.72
CA SER A 418 12.33 5.94 8.52
C SER A 418 13.66 6.26 9.22
N ARG A 419 14.27 5.28 9.87
CA ARG A 419 15.62 5.41 10.45
C ARG A 419 16.75 5.42 9.40
N LEU A 420 16.40 5.61 8.12
CA LEU A 420 17.35 5.87 7.04
C LEU A 420 17.48 7.39 6.84
N PRO A 421 18.55 8.05 7.31
CA PRO A 421 18.78 9.48 7.13
C PRO A 421 18.92 9.89 5.66
N VAL A 422 18.55 11.13 5.37
CA VAL A 422 18.85 11.80 4.11
C VAL A 422 19.58 13.12 4.40
N ALA A 423 20.27 13.72 3.42
CA ALA A 423 21.11 14.88 3.63
C ALA A 423 20.38 16.05 4.34
N SER A 424 19.09 16.21 4.07
CA SER A 424 18.28 17.30 4.63
C SER A 424 17.56 16.97 5.94
N VAL A 425 17.38 15.66 6.28
CA VAL A 425 16.66 15.21 7.48
C VAL A 425 17.37 13.98 8.04
N GLN A 426 17.89 14.10 9.27
CA GLN A 426 18.81 13.11 9.84
C GLN A 426 18.14 12.08 10.76
N GLN A 427 16.90 12.31 11.19
CA GLN A 427 16.20 11.46 12.15
C GLN A 427 14.87 10.94 11.59
N SER A 428 14.41 9.81 12.13
CA SER A 428 13.09 9.29 11.88
C SER A 428 12.01 10.26 12.38
N ASN A 429 10.88 10.27 11.69
CA ASN A 429 9.68 10.96 12.17
C ASN A 429 8.50 10.00 12.34
N GLY A 430 8.80 8.69 12.56
CA GLY A 430 7.81 7.68 12.85
C GLY A 430 7.02 7.21 11.62
N HIS A 431 7.69 7.10 10.49
CA HIS A 431 7.09 6.62 9.24
C HIS A 431 7.88 5.46 8.60
N GLY A 432 8.72 4.78 9.37
CA GLY A 432 9.45 3.59 8.93
C GLY A 432 8.54 2.38 8.87
N ARG A 433 7.99 2.04 7.68
CA ARG A 433 6.99 0.98 7.53
C ARG A 433 7.42 -0.10 6.55
N ALA A 434 7.01 -1.34 6.84
CA ALA A 434 7.28 -2.50 6.00
C ALA A 434 6.22 -3.59 6.14
N GLU A 435 6.07 -4.41 5.11
CA GLU A 435 5.49 -5.74 5.23
C GLU A 435 6.51 -6.68 5.88
N VAL A 436 6.05 -7.68 6.62
CA VAL A 436 6.91 -8.73 7.20
C VAL A 436 7.86 -9.30 6.14
N GLY A 437 9.13 -9.38 6.47
CA GLY A 437 10.18 -9.85 5.56
C GLY A 437 10.81 -8.77 4.67
N HIS A 438 10.43 -7.51 4.86
CA HIS A 438 10.99 -6.37 4.12
C HIS A 438 11.68 -5.38 5.06
N MET A 439 12.68 -4.65 4.52
CA MET A 439 13.33 -3.57 5.26
C MET A 439 12.42 -2.35 5.32
N PRO A 440 12.17 -1.77 6.52
CA PRO A 440 11.36 -0.57 6.66
C PRO A 440 11.93 0.61 5.87
N THR A 441 11.04 1.37 5.24
CA THR A 441 11.33 2.64 4.55
C THR A 441 10.35 3.71 4.99
N GLY A 442 10.63 4.97 4.68
CA GLY A 442 9.65 6.03 4.86
C GLY A 442 8.42 5.79 3.97
N ARG A 443 7.25 5.58 4.57
CA ARG A 443 5.99 5.31 3.85
C ARG A 443 4.88 6.21 4.38
N GLN A 444 3.89 6.44 3.51
CA GLN A 444 2.67 7.12 3.89
C GLN A 444 1.89 6.30 4.93
N GLY A 445 1.23 7.00 5.86
CA GLY A 445 0.19 6.49 6.75
C GLY A 445 -1.16 7.07 6.34
N ASN A 446 -1.56 8.17 6.96
CA ASN A 446 -2.76 8.92 6.62
C ASN A 446 -2.39 10.24 5.94
N LEU A 447 -2.30 10.25 4.62
CA LEU A 447 -2.00 11.46 3.85
C LEU A 447 -3.25 12.36 3.77
N ILE A 448 -3.17 13.56 4.34
CA ILE A 448 -4.32 14.47 4.47
C ILE A 448 -4.03 15.77 3.73
N VAL A 449 -4.84 16.07 2.73
CA VAL A 449 -4.80 17.32 1.96
C VAL A 449 -5.85 18.29 2.48
N THR A 450 -5.44 19.50 2.81
CA THR A 450 -6.32 20.59 3.24
C THR A 450 -6.20 21.80 2.33
N SER A 451 -7.26 22.57 2.21
CA SER A 451 -7.32 23.75 1.35
C SER A 451 -7.92 24.94 2.08
N SER A 452 -7.31 26.11 1.91
CA SER A 452 -7.85 27.39 2.37
C SER A 452 -8.72 28.10 1.32
N LYS A 453 -8.86 27.52 0.12
CA LYS A 453 -9.69 28.03 -0.98
C LYS A 453 -10.66 26.94 -1.44
N ALA A 454 -11.60 26.60 -0.57
CA ALA A 454 -12.64 25.64 -0.85
C ALA A 454 -13.90 26.33 -1.38
N VAL A 455 -14.58 25.69 -2.32
CA VAL A 455 -15.88 26.12 -2.86
C VAL A 455 -16.85 24.95 -2.87
N PRO A 456 -18.18 25.17 -2.87
CA PRO A 456 -19.14 24.08 -3.03
C PRO A 456 -18.90 23.30 -4.32
N GLU A 457 -19.17 22.00 -4.32
CA GLU A 457 -18.94 21.13 -5.50
C GLU A 457 -19.72 21.60 -6.73
N SER A 458 -20.92 22.18 -6.55
CA SER A 458 -21.68 22.78 -7.65
C SER A 458 -20.95 23.95 -8.31
N GLU A 459 -20.19 24.73 -7.53
CA GLU A 459 -19.36 25.82 -8.03
C GLU A 459 -18.13 25.28 -8.78
N LEU A 460 -17.49 24.21 -8.29
CA LEU A 460 -16.42 23.53 -9.01
C LEU A 460 -16.88 23.11 -10.41
N ARG A 461 -18.08 22.58 -10.54
CA ARG A 461 -18.65 22.19 -11.82
C ARG A 461 -18.84 23.40 -12.77
N ALA A 462 -19.35 24.51 -12.24
CA ALA A 462 -19.48 25.74 -13.02
C ALA A 462 -18.11 26.28 -13.47
N MET A 463 -17.11 26.21 -12.59
CA MET A 463 -15.73 26.59 -12.90
C MET A 463 -15.12 25.66 -13.97
N LEU A 464 -15.38 24.34 -13.95
CA LEU A 464 -14.95 23.41 -14.99
C LEU A 464 -15.49 23.82 -16.37
N ILE A 465 -16.79 24.12 -16.43
CA ILE A 465 -17.45 24.56 -17.69
C ILE A 465 -16.84 25.89 -18.18
N ALA A 466 -16.61 26.83 -17.26
CA ALA A 466 -16.00 28.12 -17.60
C ALA A 466 -14.56 27.95 -18.11
N GLU A 467 -13.77 27.08 -17.47
CA GLU A 467 -12.41 26.80 -17.86
C GLU A 467 -12.34 26.07 -19.22
N ALA A 468 -13.24 25.11 -19.46
CA ALA A 468 -13.34 24.44 -20.76
C ALA A 468 -13.69 25.43 -21.90
N LYS A 469 -14.62 26.36 -21.65
CA LYS A 469 -14.94 27.45 -22.59
C LYS A 469 -13.73 28.37 -22.84
N ARG A 470 -12.99 28.74 -21.78
CA ARG A 470 -11.78 29.58 -21.89
C ARG A 470 -10.71 28.90 -22.77
N GLN A 471 -10.63 27.59 -22.71
CA GLN A 471 -9.70 26.78 -23.51
C GLN A 471 -10.26 26.35 -24.87
N ASN A 472 -11.44 26.83 -25.28
CA ASN A 472 -12.12 26.43 -26.51
C ASN A 472 -12.32 24.89 -26.62
N LYS A 473 -12.59 24.24 -25.49
CA LYS A 473 -12.90 22.80 -25.42
C LYS A 473 -14.41 22.60 -25.40
N PRO A 474 -14.95 21.57 -26.08
CA PRO A 474 -16.38 21.28 -26.06
C PRO A 474 -16.85 20.67 -24.73
N TYR A 475 -15.95 20.16 -23.92
CA TYR A 475 -16.20 19.56 -22.60
C TYR A 475 -14.95 19.64 -21.70
N GLY A 476 -15.17 19.47 -20.40
CA GLY A 476 -14.15 19.05 -19.44
C GLY A 476 -14.41 17.60 -19.01
N LEU A 477 -13.45 16.99 -18.31
CA LEU A 477 -13.62 15.65 -17.76
C LEU A 477 -13.99 15.71 -16.27
N TYR A 478 -14.80 14.75 -15.81
CA TYR A 478 -15.05 14.50 -14.42
C TYR A 478 -14.66 13.05 -14.10
N PHE A 479 -13.64 12.90 -13.25
CA PHE A 479 -13.19 11.61 -12.74
C PHE A 479 -13.91 11.35 -11.42
N GLU A 480 -14.95 10.52 -11.48
CA GLU A 480 -15.78 10.22 -10.31
C GLU A 480 -15.10 9.21 -9.39
N ASP A 481 -14.47 8.18 -9.98
CA ASP A 481 -13.84 7.12 -9.20
C ASP A 481 -12.55 6.63 -9.87
N ILE A 482 -11.59 6.27 -9.03
CA ILE A 482 -10.25 5.80 -9.40
C ILE A 482 -9.95 4.54 -8.61
N SER A 483 -9.41 3.51 -9.26
CA SER A 483 -9.06 2.26 -8.60
C SER A 483 -7.69 2.30 -7.92
N SER A 484 -6.71 2.84 -8.61
CA SER A 484 -5.30 2.75 -8.22
C SER A 484 -4.43 3.65 -9.11
N GLY A 485 -3.16 3.69 -8.80
CA GLY A 485 -2.16 4.34 -9.62
C GLY A 485 -0.79 3.71 -9.44
N PHE A 486 0.18 4.27 -10.08
CA PHE A 486 1.60 4.01 -9.81
C PHE A 486 2.45 5.21 -10.17
N ALA A 487 3.53 5.36 -9.42
CA ALA A 487 4.53 6.39 -9.61
C ALA A 487 5.84 5.77 -10.11
N LEU A 488 6.41 6.32 -11.17
CA LEU A 488 7.77 5.99 -11.59
C LEU A 488 8.72 6.95 -10.90
N THR A 489 9.48 6.48 -9.92
CA THR A 489 10.38 7.28 -9.09
C THR A 489 11.85 7.06 -9.43
N THR A 490 12.19 6.00 -10.15
CA THR A 490 13.57 5.64 -10.47
C THR A 490 14.23 6.62 -11.46
N ARG A 491 15.51 6.88 -11.29
CA ARG A 491 16.30 7.84 -12.10
C ARG A 491 16.35 7.47 -13.59
N ASN A 492 16.37 6.19 -13.89
CA ASN A 492 16.49 5.66 -15.25
C ASN A 492 15.16 5.59 -16.01
N SER A 493 14.07 6.03 -15.41
CA SER A 493 12.74 6.11 -16.03
C SER A 493 12.25 7.55 -16.08
N PRO A 494 11.34 7.88 -17.02
CA PRO A 494 10.66 9.17 -16.98
C PRO A 494 10.00 9.37 -15.62
N GLN A 495 10.21 10.53 -14.98
CA GLN A 495 9.53 10.91 -13.74
C GLN A 495 8.05 11.15 -14.03
N ALA A 496 7.30 10.08 -14.16
CA ALA A 496 5.90 10.08 -14.56
C ALA A 496 5.04 9.37 -13.52
N PHE A 497 3.76 9.59 -13.61
CA PHE A 497 2.74 8.84 -12.88
C PHE A 497 1.65 8.39 -13.85
N GLN A 498 0.95 7.34 -13.44
CA GLN A 498 -0.28 6.91 -14.09
C GLN A 498 -1.33 6.63 -13.02
N VAL A 499 -2.55 7.11 -13.26
CA VAL A 499 -3.71 6.82 -12.41
C VAL A 499 -4.78 6.18 -13.28
N ILE A 500 -5.45 5.17 -12.74
CA ILE A 500 -6.39 4.32 -13.47
C ILE A 500 -7.83 4.64 -13.03
N PRO A 501 -8.56 5.47 -13.80
CA PRO A 501 -9.95 5.77 -13.53
C PRO A 501 -10.86 4.56 -13.74
N LEU A 502 -11.88 4.46 -12.91
CA LEU A 502 -12.98 3.50 -13.02
C LEU A 502 -14.21 4.12 -13.68
N VAL A 503 -14.51 5.38 -13.35
CA VAL A 503 -15.70 6.10 -13.83
C VAL A 503 -15.30 7.49 -14.26
N VAL A 504 -15.59 7.84 -15.52
CA VAL A 504 -15.24 9.13 -16.14
C VAL A 504 -16.43 9.66 -16.94
N TYR A 505 -16.71 10.95 -16.78
CA TYR A 505 -17.74 11.64 -17.55
C TYR A 505 -17.15 12.79 -18.37
N ARG A 506 -17.72 13.03 -19.53
CA ARG A 506 -17.62 14.31 -20.23
C ARG A 506 -18.69 15.26 -19.70
N VAL A 507 -18.26 16.41 -19.25
CA VAL A 507 -19.12 17.52 -18.79
C VAL A 507 -19.13 18.57 -19.87
N TYR A 508 -20.23 18.67 -20.62
CA TYR A 508 -20.32 19.49 -21.80
C TYR A 508 -20.55 20.96 -21.50
N VAL A 509 -19.97 21.86 -22.32
CA VAL A 509 -20.10 23.32 -22.14
C VAL A 509 -21.41 23.89 -22.68
N ASP A 510 -22.16 23.14 -23.48
CA ASP A 510 -23.44 23.54 -24.08
C ASP A 510 -24.65 23.15 -23.23
N GLY A 511 -24.44 22.50 -22.07
CA GLY A 511 -25.50 22.15 -21.13
C GLY A 511 -26.23 20.85 -21.41
N ARG A 512 -25.80 20.07 -22.40
CA ARG A 512 -26.33 18.70 -22.59
C ARG A 512 -25.96 17.82 -21.38
N PRO A 513 -26.65 16.69 -21.16
CA PRO A 513 -26.33 15.74 -20.10
C PRO A 513 -24.91 15.25 -20.17
N ASP A 514 -24.32 14.93 -19.00
CA ASP A 514 -23.02 14.30 -18.91
C ASP A 514 -23.01 12.95 -19.60
N GLU A 515 -21.91 12.64 -20.26
CA GLU A 515 -21.73 11.39 -20.98
C GLU A 515 -20.69 10.52 -20.28
N LEU A 516 -21.11 9.33 -19.83
CA LEU A 516 -20.19 8.31 -19.31
C LEU A 516 -19.28 7.86 -20.45
N VAL A 517 -17.96 7.83 -20.18
CA VAL A 517 -16.94 7.41 -21.15
C VAL A 517 -15.94 6.46 -20.52
N ARG A 518 -15.18 5.72 -21.33
CA ARG A 518 -14.16 4.77 -20.85
C ARG A 518 -12.89 4.80 -21.67
N GLY A 519 -11.88 4.11 -21.21
CA GLY A 519 -10.68 3.77 -21.99
C GLY A 519 -9.57 4.80 -21.94
N VAL A 520 -9.46 5.57 -20.86
CA VAL A 520 -8.36 6.49 -20.62
C VAL A 520 -7.75 6.28 -19.25
N ASN A 521 -6.44 6.49 -19.17
CA ASN A 521 -5.68 6.63 -17.93
C ASN A 521 -5.16 8.06 -17.82
N ILE A 522 -5.12 8.59 -16.61
CA ILE A 522 -4.46 9.87 -16.31
C ILE A 522 -2.96 9.64 -16.32
N VAL A 523 -2.23 10.49 -17.00
CA VAL A 523 -0.76 10.47 -17.08
C VAL A 523 -0.21 11.87 -16.94
N GLY A 524 1.06 11.99 -16.59
CA GLY A 524 1.74 13.28 -16.55
C GLY A 524 3.01 13.26 -15.73
N THR A 525 3.61 14.45 -15.61
CA THR A 525 4.72 14.69 -14.68
C THR A 525 4.19 15.35 -13.42
N PRO A 526 4.76 15.04 -12.24
CA PRO A 526 4.26 15.53 -10.98
C PRO A 526 4.11 17.05 -10.90
N GLN A 527 5.15 17.79 -11.23
CA GLN A 527 5.16 19.26 -11.12
C GLN A 527 4.12 19.92 -12.01
N ALA A 528 3.97 19.47 -13.26
CA ALA A 528 2.97 20.01 -14.17
C ALA A 528 1.55 19.78 -13.66
N ALA A 529 1.27 18.56 -13.20
CA ALA A 529 -0.04 18.18 -12.69
C ALA A 529 -0.39 18.96 -11.40
N LEU A 530 0.53 19.04 -10.43
CA LEU A 530 0.33 19.76 -9.17
C LEU A 530 0.13 21.26 -9.36
N ASN A 531 0.85 21.88 -10.29
CA ASN A 531 0.73 23.32 -10.62
C ASN A 531 -0.57 23.66 -11.36
N SER A 532 -1.27 22.66 -11.90
CA SER A 532 -2.53 22.88 -12.64
C SER A 532 -3.76 23.02 -11.74
N ILE A 533 -3.64 22.81 -10.42
CA ILE A 533 -4.76 22.85 -9.47
C ILE A 533 -5.24 24.30 -9.29
N LEU A 534 -6.51 24.56 -9.57
CA LEU A 534 -7.14 25.87 -9.55
C LEU A 534 -7.98 26.14 -8.29
N ALA A 535 -8.71 25.14 -7.82
CA ALA A 535 -9.63 25.22 -6.69
C ALA A 535 -9.92 23.82 -6.14
N THR A 536 -10.50 23.76 -4.96
CA THR A 536 -10.95 22.53 -4.30
C THR A 536 -12.39 22.61 -3.85
N GLY A 537 -13.02 21.45 -3.68
CA GLY A 537 -14.31 21.32 -3.01
C GLY A 537 -14.20 21.57 -1.50
N ASP A 538 -15.35 21.73 -0.86
CA ASP A 538 -15.48 22.00 0.58
C ASP A 538 -15.65 20.72 1.43
N LYS A 539 -15.75 19.56 0.78
CA LYS A 539 -15.86 18.27 1.45
C LYS A 539 -14.62 17.41 1.15
N GLN A 540 -14.16 16.72 2.17
CA GLN A 540 -13.09 15.73 2.04
C GLN A 540 -13.69 14.33 1.94
N ASP A 541 -13.18 13.53 1.01
CA ASP A 541 -13.42 12.10 0.92
C ASP A 541 -12.19 11.31 1.36
N ILE A 542 -12.42 10.06 1.71
CA ILE A 542 -11.39 9.14 2.19
C ILE A 542 -11.23 7.99 1.21
N PHE A 543 -10.00 7.69 0.87
CA PHE A 543 -9.60 6.45 0.22
C PHE A 543 -8.78 5.63 1.20
N ASN A 544 -9.29 4.46 1.59
CA ASN A 544 -8.57 3.45 2.34
C ASN A 544 -8.06 2.36 1.39
N GLY A 545 -6.82 1.96 1.55
CA GLY A 545 -6.22 0.98 0.66
C GLY A 545 -4.92 0.37 1.18
N VAL A 546 -4.30 -0.42 0.31
CA VAL A 546 -2.99 -1.02 0.55
C VAL A 546 -2.03 -0.49 -0.52
N CYS A 547 -0.89 0.03 -0.07
CA CYS A 547 0.12 0.59 -0.93
C CYS A 547 1.35 -0.32 -1.00
N GLY A 548 1.68 -0.79 -2.20
CA GLY A 548 2.86 -1.63 -2.46
C GLY A 548 4.05 -0.80 -2.93
N ALA A 549 5.21 -1.00 -2.29
CA ALA A 549 6.50 -0.43 -2.72
C ALA A 549 7.66 -1.37 -2.34
N GLU A 550 8.89 -0.88 -2.34
CA GLU A 550 10.10 -1.67 -2.03
C GLU A 550 10.11 -2.29 -0.63
N SER A 551 9.40 -1.70 0.33
CA SER A 551 9.21 -2.28 1.67
C SER A 551 7.96 -3.16 1.79
N GLY A 552 7.43 -3.66 0.68
CA GLY A 552 6.21 -4.48 0.66
C GLY A 552 4.93 -3.65 0.70
N SER A 553 3.86 -4.29 1.14
CA SER A 553 2.50 -3.75 1.17
C SER A 553 2.16 -3.23 2.57
N VAL A 554 1.74 -1.97 2.68
CA VAL A 554 1.31 -1.37 3.95
C VAL A 554 -0.08 -0.75 3.81
N ALA A 555 -0.89 -0.81 4.86
CA ALA A 555 -2.19 -0.16 4.89
C ALA A 555 -2.02 1.36 4.93
N VAL A 556 -2.81 2.09 4.14
CA VAL A 556 -2.73 3.55 4.01
C VAL A 556 -4.10 4.17 3.88
N SER A 557 -4.20 5.44 4.26
CA SER A 557 -5.34 6.28 3.89
C SER A 557 -4.87 7.52 3.17
N ALA A 558 -5.66 7.97 2.21
CA ALA A 558 -5.50 9.27 1.61
C ALA A 558 -6.81 10.05 1.73
N VAL A 559 -6.73 11.30 2.16
CA VAL A 559 -7.88 12.18 2.41
C VAL A 559 -7.70 13.46 1.61
N ALA A 560 -8.63 13.78 0.74
CA ALA A 560 -8.56 15.00 -0.04
C ALA A 560 -9.96 15.55 -0.39
N PRO A 561 -10.08 16.87 -0.59
CA PRO A 561 -11.28 17.43 -1.22
C PRO A 561 -11.26 17.14 -2.72
N ALA A 562 -12.44 17.20 -3.35
CA ALA A 562 -12.52 17.26 -4.80
C ALA A 562 -11.66 18.42 -5.32
N MET A 563 -11.05 18.28 -6.49
CA MET A 563 -10.20 19.33 -7.06
C MET A 563 -10.51 19.62 -8.51
N LEU A 564 -10.45 20.88 -8.88
CA LEU A 564 -10.44 21.34 -10.26
C LEU A 564 -9.02 21.59 -10.72
N VAL A 565 -8.63 21.01 -11.84
CA VAL A 565 -7.37 21.28 -12.51
C VAL A 565 -7.60 21.97 -13.86
N SER A 566 -6.72 22.91 -14.21
CA SER A 566 -6.77 23.58 -15.52
C SER A 566 -6.37 22.64 -16.65
N GLN A 567 -5.55 21.65 -16.34
CA GLN A 567 -5.02 20.73 -17.33
C GLN A 567 -4.76 19.36 -16.71
N ILE A 568 -5.34 18.34 -17.31
CA ILE A 568 -5.00 16.93 -17.10
C ILE A 568 -4.73 16.29 -18.44
N GLU A 569 -3.73 15.45 -18.48
CA GLU A 569 -3.38 14.69 -19.67
C GLU A 569 -3.86 13.26 -19.51
N THR A 570 -4.51 12.71 -20.53
CA THR A 570 -4.93 11.33 -20.56
C THR A 570 -4.35 10.61 -21.75
N GLN A 571 -4.01 9.35 -21.56
CA GLN A 571 -3.64 8.45 -22.64
C GLN A 571 -4.69 7.35 -22.81
N ARG A 572 -4.78 6.80 -24.01
CA ARG A 572 -5.67 5.68 -24.28
C ARG A 572 -5.24 4.46 -23.48
N GLN A 573 -6.18 3.84 -22.79
CA GLN A 573 -5.95 2.56 -22.14
C GLN A 573 -5.67 1.48 -23.19
N ARG A 574 -4.70 0.60 -22.89
CA ARG A 574 -4.42 -0.53 -23.79
C ARG A 574 -5.61 -1.48 -23.82
N GLN A 575 -6.05 -1.83 -25.00
CA GLN A 575 -7.05 -2.86 -25.20
C GLN A 575 -6.37 -4.22 -25.30
N GLY A 576 -6.91 -5.22 -24.59
CA GLY A 576 -6.50 -6.61 -24.75
C GLY A 576 -7.02 -7.23 -26.05
N ASN A 577 -6.44 -8.37 -26.43
CA ASN A 577 -6.95 -9.17 -27.55
C ASN A 577 -8.10 -10.11 -27.12
N ALA A 578 -8.37 -10.22 -25.83
CA ALA A 578 -9.45 -11.02 -25.31
C ALA A 578 -10.82 -10.44 -25.73
N ARG A 579 -11.79 -11.30 -25.91
CA ARG A 579 -13.16 -10.92 -26.25
C ARG A 579 -14.10 -11.40 -25.14
N PRO A 580 -15.31 -10.82 -25.02
CA PRO A 580 -16.34 -11.38 -24.15
C PRO A 580 -16.56 -12.87 -24.41
N PRO A 581 -17.08 -13.63 -23.43
CA PRO A 581 -17.43 -15.02 -23.65
C PRO A 581 -18.35 -15.20 -24.87
N ILE A 582 -18.11 -16.23 -25.67
CA ILE A 582 -18.90 -16.52 -26.88
C ILE A 582 -20.26 -17.13 -26.50
N LEU A 583 -20.25 -17.96 -25.43
CA LEU A 583 -21.46 -18.57 -24.91
C LEU A 583 -22.16 -17.61 -23.94
N PRO A 584 -23.49 -17.52 -23.98
CA PRO A 584 -24.23 -16.79 -22.96
C PRO A 584 -23.99 -17.43 -21.59
N PRO A 585 -24.13 -16.66 -20.50
CA PRO A 585 -24.05 -17.23 -19.16
C PRO A 585 -25.15 -18.30 -18.97
N PRO A 586 -24.90 -19.31 -18.11
CA PRO A 586 -25.94 -20.27 -17.77
C PRO A 586 -27.15 -19.52 -17.20
N PRO A 587 -28.38 -19.98 -17.49
CA PRO A 587 -29.57 -19.35 -16.91
C PRO A 587 -29.50 -19.43 -15.40
N PRO A 588 -29.97 -18.39 -14.67
CA PRO A 588 -30.02 -18.45 -13.23
C PRO A 588 -30.85 -19.65 -12.79
N ASP A 589 -30.39 -20.34 -11.76
CA ASP A 589 -31.05 -21.55 -11.23
C ASP A 589 -32.53 -21.26 -10.94
N SER A 590 -33.42 -21.92 -11.65
CA SER A 590 -34.86 -21.75 -11.52
C SER A 590 -35.43 -22.36 -10.22
N GLY A 591 -34.60 -22.53 -9.19
CA GLY A 591 -35.04 -22.95 -7.86
C GLY A 591 -35.70 -24.34 -7.77
N LYS A 592 -35.52 -25.19 -8.79
CA LYS A 592 -36.05 -26.57 -8.82
C LYS A 592 -34.89 -27.57 -8.79
N GLY A 593 -34.41 -27.88 -7.61
CA GLY A 593 -33.43 -28.94 -7.50
C GLY A 593 -32.60 -29.01 -6.23
N ALA A 594 -33.23 -28.90 -5.06
CA ALA A 594 -32.68 -29.45 -3.84
C ALA A 594 -33.81 -30.20 -3.12
N LYS A 595 -33.97 -31.47 -3.47
CA LYS A 595 -34.63 -32.43 -2.63
C LYS A 595 -33.58 -33.34 -2.03
#